data_4dfb0b303052f26e452bfca836b2397d
#
_entry.id   4dfb0b303052f26e452bfca836b2397d
#
_cell.length_a   1.000
_cell.length_b   1.000
_cell.length_c   1.000
_cell.angle_alpha   90.00
_cell.angle_beta   90.00
_cell.angle_gamma   90.00
#
_symmetry.space_group_name_H-M   'P 1'
#
loop_
_entity.id
_entity.type
_entity.pdbx_description
1 polymer ?
#
loop_
_entity_poly.entity_id
_entity_poly.type
_entity_poly.pdbx_seq_one_letter_code
_entity_poly.pdbx_strand_id
1 'polypeptide(L)'
;MRLTIVDDSTLFREGLVRVARDLGFDVVGQAADAQSLTELVRAEPPDVVVLDIRMPPTFTTEGLVAALEIRVAVPAVGVLVLSQFVDTHHVMELIASGGGVGYLLKDHVGDIAEFGDAVRRIAAGGFGDRSGSGRRARGTAPA
;
A
#
# COMPACT_ATOMS: atom_id res chain seq x y z
N MET A 1 5.09 -12.20 -7.18
CA MET A 1 4.44 -10.90 -6.98
C MET A 1 5.48 -9.87 -6.59
N ARG A 2 5.43 -8.71 -7.19
CA ARG A 2 6.46 -7.68 -7.08
C ARG A 2 5.96 -6.50 -6.26
N LEU A 3 6.76 -6.06 -5.29
CA LEU A 3 6.39 -4.96 -4.40
C LEU A 3 7.41 -3.85 -4.43
N THR A 4 6.94 -2.61 -4.26
CA THR A 4 7.77 -1.46 -3.91
C THR A 4 7.35 -1.02 -2.51
N ILE A 5 8.31 -0.79 -1.64
CA ILE A 5 8.06 -0.45 -0.24
C ILE A 5 8.62 0.93 0.05
N VAL A 6 7.77 1.80 0.60
CA VAL A 6 8.11 3.20 0.86
C VAL A 6 7.81 3.55 2.31
N ASP A 7 8.83 3.90 3.05
CA ASP A 7 8.68 4.33 4.44
C ASP A 7 9.94 5.10 4.82
N ASP A 8 9.80 6.21 5.55
CA ASP A 8 10.93 7.01 5.97
C ASP A 8 11.73 6.36 7.10
N SER A 9 11.12 5.44 7.85
CA SER A 9 11.82 4.72 8.89
C SER A 9 12.61 3.58 8.29
N THR A 10 13.93 3.65 8.32
CA THR A 10 14.79 2.60 7.80
C THR A 10 14.52 1.27 8.49
N LEU A 11 14.37 1.30 9.80
CA LEU A 11 14.14 0.08 10.55
C LEU A 11 12.81 -0.59 10.17
N PHE A 12 11.75 0.19 10.08
CA PHE A 12 10.45 -0.34 9.72
C PHE A 12 10.45 -0.84 8.28
N ARG A 13 11.05 -0.06 7.36
CA ARG A 13 11.12 -0.43 5.96
C ARG A 13 11.88 -1.74 5.77
N GLU A 14 13.02 -1.89 6.44
CA GLU A 14 13.79 -3.13 6.34
C GLU A 14 13.04 -4.31 6.90
N GLY A 15 12.28 -4.10 7.98
CA GLY A 15 11.43 -5.15 8.53
C GLY A 15 10.35 -5.59 7.56
N LEU A 16 9.71 -4.63 6.88
CA LEU A 16 8.71 -4.93 5.86
C LEU A 16 9.31 -5.69 4.69
N VAL A 17 10.48 -5.28 4.24
CA VAL A 17 11.17 -5.97 3.14
C VAL A 17 11.40 -7.43 3.52
N ARG A 18 11.83 -7.68 4.75
CA ARG A 18 12.08 -9.04 5.21
C ARG A 18 10.79 -9.86 5.25
N VAL A 19 9.72 -9.29 5.79
CA VAL A 19 8.42 -9.96 5.82
C VAL A 19 7.95 -10.27 4.41
N ALA A 20 8.07 -9.32 3.51
CA ALA A 20 7.65 -9.50 2.13
C ALA A 20 8.42 -10.65 1.46
N ARG A 21 9.72 -10.68 1.66
CA ARG A 21 10.56 -11.75 1.09
C ARG A 21 10.22 -13.11 1.70
N ASP A 22 9.98 -13.16 2.99
CA ASP A 22 9.58 -14.41 3.65
C ASP A 22 8.26 -14.95 3.12
N LEU A 23 7.38 -14.06 2.65
CA LEU A 23 6.12 -14.44 2.02
C LEU A 23 6.28 -14.83 0.54
N GLY A 24 7.48 -14.72 0.00
CA GLY A 24 7.74 -15.05 -1.39
C GLY A 24 7.53 -13.90 -2.36
N PHE A 25 7.36 -12.68 -1.87
CA PHE A 25 7.22 -11.50 -2.72
C PHE A 25 8.60 -10.98 -3.12
N ASP A 26 8.67 -10.41 -4.33
CA ASP A 26 9.89 -9.80 -4.84
C ASP A 26 9.84 -8.30 -4.55
N VAL A 27 10.78 -7.79 -3.76
CA VAL A 27 10.86 -6.35 -3.50
C VAL A 27 11.73 -5.74 -4.58
N VAL A 28 11.11 -5.02 -5.52
CA VAL A 28 11.79 -4.46 -6.69
C VAL A 28 12.17 -3.00 -6.51
N GLY A 29 11.70 -2.36 -5.45
CA GLY A 29 12.05 -0.97 -5.19
C GLY A 29 11.82 -0.58 -3.76
N GLN A 30 12.58 0.39 -3.28
CA GLN A 30 12.44 0.96 -1.95
C GLN A 30 12.67 2.45 -2.02
N ALA A 31 11.94 3.20 -1.20
CA ALA A 31 12.12 4.64 -1.09
C ALA A 31 11.86 5.10 0.34
N ALA A 32 12.47 6.21 0.72
CA ALA A 32 12.32 6.79 2.05
C ALA A 32 11.36 7.98 2.06
N ASP A 33 10.94 8.44 0.90
CA ASP A 33 10.01 9.57 0.79
C ASP A 33 9.13 9.39 -0.44
N ALA A 34 8.14 10.27 -0.57
CA ALA A 34 7.17 10.19 -1.66
C ALA A 34 7.64 10.90 -2.93
N GLN A 35 8.68 11.70 -2.86
CA GLN A 35 9.02 12.62 -3.92
C GLN A 35 9.41 11.92 -5.23
N SER A 36 10.18 10.84 -5.15
CA SER A 36 10.64 10.14 -6.34
C SER A 36 9.85 8.86 -6.63
N LEU A 37 8.75 8.65 -5.90
CA LEU A 37 8.04 7.39 -5.96
C LEU A 37 7.40 7.13 -7.32
N THR A 38 6.78 8.13 -7.92
CA THR A 38 6.11 7.95 -9.21
C THR A 38 7.10 7.52 -10.29
N GLU A 39 8.29 8.14 -10.32
CA GLU A 39 9.31 7.75 -11.28
C GLU A 39 9.83 6.34 -11.02
N LEU A 40 10.03 6.00 -9.75
CA LEU A 40 10.48 4.67 -9.39
C LEU A 40 9.48 3.61 -9.85
N VAL A 41 8.19 3.86 -9.63
CA VAL A 41 7.13 2.94 -10.02
C VAL A 41 7.04 2.83 -11.54
N ARG A 42 7.20 3.92 -12.27
CA ARG A 42 7.18 3.88 -13.73
C ARG A 42 8.36 3.13 -14.31
N ALA A 43 9.53 3.27 -13.69
CA ALA A 43 10.75 2.62 -14.21
C ALA A 43 10.67 1.10 -14.06
N GLU A 44 10.10 0.63 -12.95
CA GLU A 44 9.96 -0.80 -12.72
C GLU A 44 8.62 -1.03 -11.99
N PRO A 45 7.51 -1.14 -12.75
CA PRO A 45 6.19 -1.23 -12.13
C PRO A 45 6.03 -2.47 -11.27
N PRO A 46 5.70 -2.30 -9.99
CA PRO A 46 5.38 -3.43 -9.12
C PRO A 46 3.92 -3.83 -9.29
N ASP A 47 3.54 -4.93 -8.68
CA ASP A 47 2.12 -5.29 -8.58
C ASP A 47 1.43 -4.42 -7.53
N VAL A 48 2.13 -4.15 -6.42
CA VAL A 48 1.58 -3.35 -5.32
C VAL A 48 2.67 -2.44 -4.75
N VAL A 49 2.32 -1.20 -4.45
CA VAL A 49 3.15 -0.29 -3.68
C VAL A 49 2.64 -0.28 -2.25
N VAL A 50 3.53 -0.51 -1.29
CA VAL A 50 3.21 -0.43 0.14
C VAL A 50 3.84 0.85 0.67
N LEU A 51 3.05 1.76 1.19
CA LEU A 51 3.60 3.05 1.62
C LEU A 51 2.92 3.60 2.87
N ASP A 52 3.71 4.36 3.63
CA ASP A 52 3.24 5.07 4.81
C ASP A 52 2.47 6.33 4.37
N ILE A 53 1.37 6.62 5.03
CA ILE A 53 0.57 7.78 4.71
C ILE A 53 1.27 9.08 5.12
N ARG A 54 2.04 9.06 6.22
CA ARG A 54 2.72 10.24 6.74
C ARG A 54 4.21 10.15 6.47
N MET A 55 4.68 10.96 5.55
CA MET A 55 6.07 10.95 5.14
C MET A 55 6.63 12.37 5.07
N PRO A 56 7.98 12.49 5.01
CA PRO A 56 8.60 13.80 4.88
C PRO A 56 8.08 14.56 3.66
N PRO A 57 8.09 15.90 3.67
CA PRO A 57 8.68 16.73 4.71
C PRO A 57 7.75 17.06 5.89
N THR A 58 6.44 16.96 5.74
CA THR A 58 5.55 17.44 6.80
C THR A 58 4.99 16.33 7.68
N PHE A 59 5.12 15.07 7.25
CA PHE A 59 4.59 13.92 7.98
C PHE A 59 3.08 13.99 8.17
N THR A 60 2.37 14.53 7.19
CA THR A 60 0.91 14.62 7.24
C THR A 60 0.26 13.73 6.19
N THR A 61 0.27 14.12 4.93
CA THR A 61 -0.46 13.40 3.89
C THR A 61 0.36 13.12 2.64
N GLU A 62 1.67 13.25 2.70
CA GLU A 62 2.52 13.04 1.51
C GLU A 62 2.32 11.65 0.92
N GLY A 63 2.18 10.63 1.78
CA GLY A 63 1.93 9.28 1.31
C GLY A 63 0.60 9.14 0.60
N LEU A 64 -0.43 9.80 1.12
CA LEU A 64 -1.75 9.77 0.48
C LEU A 64 -1.70 10.43 -0.89
N VAL A 65 -1.07 11.60 -0.98
CA VAL A 65 -0.94 12.31 -2.26
C VAL A 65 -0.18 11.44 -3.26
N ALA A 66 0.92 10.83 -2.83
CA ALA A 66 1.68 9.93 -3.71
C ALA A 66 0.84 8.73 -4.15
N ALA A 67 0.05 8.17 -3.25
CA ALA A 67 -0.83 7.05 -3.59
C ALA A 67 -1.82 7.43 -4.67
N LEU A 68 -2.46 8.59 -4.53
CA LEU A 68 -3.42 9.06 -5.51
C LEU A 68 -2.76 9.35 -6.85
N GLU A 69 -1.55 9.91 -6.83
CA GLU A 69 -0.80 10.16 -8.07
C GLU A 69 -0.48 8.87 -8.80
N ILE A 70 -0.08 7.84 -8.07
CA ILE A 70 0.21 6.55 -8.69
C ILE A 70 -1.06 5.93 -9.29
N ARG A 71 -2.18 6.08 -8.60
CA ARG A 71 -3.46 5.57 -9.10
C ARG A 71 -3.82 6.16 -10.46
N VAL A 72 -3.45 7.42 -10.68
CA VAL A 72 -3.69 8.10 -11.95
C VAL A 72 -2.61 7.75 -12.98
N ALA A 73 -1.35 7.77 -12.57
CA ALA A 73 -0.22 7.63 -13.49
C ALA A 73 0.01 6.18 -13.94
N VAL A 74 -0.21 5.22 -13.04
CA VAL A 74 0.02 3.81 -13.34
C VAL A 74 -1.14 2.99 -12.75
N PRO A 75 -2.32 3.03 -13.39
CA PRO A 75 -3.55 2.48 -12.80
C PRO A 75 -3.51 0.98 -12.51
N ALA A 76 -2.62 0.24 -13.19
CA ALA A 76 -2.52 -1.19 -12.98
C ALA A 76 -1.84 -1.56 -11.66
N VAL A 77 -1.17 -0.59 -11.00
CA VAL A 77 -0.46 -0.83 -9.76
C VAL A 77 -1.41 -0.67 -8.58
N GLY A 78 -1.46 -1.68 -7.72
CA GLY A 78 -2.22 -1.59 -6.49
C GLY A 78 -1.49 -0.78 -5.43
N VAL A 79 -2.23 -0.26 -4.46
CA VAL A 79 -1.67 0.58 -3.41
C VAL A 79 -2.15 0.11 -2.05
N LEU A 80 -1.23 -0.23 -1.16
CA LEU A 80 -1.53 -0.53 0.24
C LEU A 80 -0.94 0.58 1.09
N VAL A 81 -1.81 1.32 1.77
CA VAL A 81 -1.39 2.43 2.63
C VAL A 81 -1.30 1.93 4.07
N LEU A 82 -0.21 2.26 4.74
CA LEU A 82 -0.01 1.94 6.14
C LEU A 82 -0.16 3.19 6.98
N SER A 83 -0.75 3.05 8.17
CA SER A 83 -0.94 4.17 9.07
C SER A 83 -0.77 3.72 10.52
N GLN A 84 -0.22 4.59 11.36
CA GLN A 84 -0.10 4.32 12.79
C GLN A 84 -1.44 4.46 13.50
N PHE A 85 -2.35 5.25 12.94
CA PHE A 85 -3.63 5.55 13.56
C PHE A 85 -4.76 5.33 12.57
N VAL A 86 -5.94 5.04 13.08
CA VAL A 86 -7.13 4.99 12.23
C VAL A 86 -7.38 6.40 11.68
N ASP A 87 -7.45 6.52 10.37
CA ASP A 87 -7.64 7.79 9.71
C ASP A 87 -8.76 7.64 8.68
N THR A 88 -9.98 7.71 9.17
CA THR A 88 -11.17 7.41 8.37
C THR A 88 -11.29 8.33 7.16
N HIS A 89 -11.00 9.61 7.34
CA HIS A 89 -11.13 10.58 6.26
C HIS A 89 -10.22 10.22 5.07
N HIS A 90 -8.96 9.97 5.34
CA HIS A 90 -7.99 9.66 4.28
C HIS A 90 -8.26 8.30 3.65
N VAL A 91 -8.69 7.34 4.47
CA VAL A 91 -9.05 6.01 3.97
C VAL A 91 -10.23 6.10 3.02
N MET A 92 -11.26 6.87 3.37
CA MET A 92 -12.43 7.03 2.51
C MET A 92 -12.07 7.69 1.18
N GLU A 93 -11.20 8.67 1.21
CA GLU A 93 -10.74 9.33 0.00
C GLU A 93 -10.03 8.36 -0.93
N LEU A 94 -9.19 7.51 -0.36
CA LEU A 94 -8.45 6.52 -1.12
C LEU A 94 -9.38 5.44 -1.69
N ILE A 95 -10.32 4.95 -0.89
CA ILE A 95 -11.27 3.92 -1.33
C ILE A 95 -12.13 4.47 -2.47
N ALA A 96 -12.51 5.74 -2.41
CA ALA A 96 -13.30 6.36 -3.46
C ALA A 96 -12.58 6.37 -4.81
N SER A 97 -11.27 6.16 -4.85
CA SER A 97 -10.52 6.13 -6.11
C SER A 97 -10.68 4.80 -6.86
N GLY A 98 -11.36 3.83 -6.29
CA GLY A 98 -11.65 2.55 -6.96
C GLY A 98 -10.95 1.36 -6.33
N GLY A 99 -11.08 0.19 -6.93
CA GLY A 99 -10.44 -1.03 -6.44
C GLY A 99 -8.93 -1.02 -6.64
N GLY A 100 -8.24 -2.02 -6.09
CA GLY A 100 -6.78 -2.08 -6.13
C GLY A 100 -6.13 -1.21 -5.08
N VAL A 101 -6.83 -0.92 -3.99
CA VAL A 101 -6.32 -0.10 -2.90
C VAL A 101 -6.68 -0.73 -1.57
N GLY A 102 -5.85 -0.50 -0.58
CA GLY A 102 -6.12 -1.02 0.75
C GLY A 102 -5.46 -0.17 1.82
N TYR A 103 -5.82 -0.50 3.05
CA TYR A 103 -5.38 0.22 4.23
C TYR A 103 -5.10 -0.79 5.33
N LEU A 104 -4.01 -0.59 6.05
CA LEU A 104 -3.65 -1.47 7.15
C LEU A 104 -2.96 -0.63 8.23
N LEU A 105 -3.32 -0.88 9.49
CA LEU A 105 -2.62 -0.25 10.59
C LEU A 105 -1.22 -0.84 10.70
N LYS A 106 -0.22 -0.01 10.99
CA LYS A 106 1.15 -0.47 11.13
C LYS A 106 1.30 -1.56 12.20
N ASP A 107 0.49 -1.48 13.25
CA ASP A 107 0.50 -2.48 14.31
C ASP A 107 0.11 -3.88 13.81
N HIS A 108 -0.63 -3.95 12.71
CA HIS A 108 -1.10 -5.22 12.16
C HIS A 108 -0.16 -5.83 11.14
N VAL A 109 0.90 -5.12 10.77
CA VAL A 109 1.87 -5.65 9.81
C VAL A 109 2.64 -6.82 10.41
N GLY A 110 2.75 -6.88 11.74
CA GLY A 110 3.37 -8.02 12.41
C GLY A 110 2.60 -9.31 12.25
N ASP A 111 1.33 -9.24 11.87
CA ASP A 111 0.57 -10.41 11.47
C ASP A 111 0.88 -10.68 10.00
N ILE A 112 1.80 -11.58 9.76
CA ILE A 112 2.32 -11.86 8.42
C ILE A 112 1.20 -12.33 7.48
N ALA A 113 0.30 -13.18 8.00
CA ALA A 113 -0.81 -13.69 7.20
C ALA A 113 -1.74 -12.56 6.77
N GLU A 114 -2.03 -11.64 7.66
CA GLU A 114 -2.91 -10.50 7.36
C GLU A 114 -2.28 -9.58 6.32
N PHE A 115 -0.99 -9.28 6.47
CA PHE A 115 -0.27 -8.44 5.53
C PHE A 115 -0.25 -9.08 4.14
N GLY A 116 0.11 -10.36 4.06
CA GLY A 116 0.17 -11.07 2.80
C GLY A 116 -1.18 -11.15 2.10
N ASP A 117 -2.24 -11.38 2.87
CA ASP A 117 -3.59 -11.45 2.35
C ASP A 117 -4.04 -10.11 1.77
N ALA A 118 -3.74 -9.01 2.47
CA ALA A 118 -4.07 -7.67 1.99
C ALA A 118 -3.37 -7.38 0.66
N VAL A 119 -2.08 -7.69 0.57
CA VAL A 119 -1.32 -7.48 -0.65
C VAL A 119 -1.93 -8.25 -1.82
N ARG A 120 -2.28 -9.51 -1.59
CA ARG A 120 -2.84 -10.35 -2.66
C ARG A 120 -4.19 -9.85 -3.14
N ARG A 121 -5.04 -9.41 -2.21
CA ARG A 121 -6.34 -8.86 -2.58
C ARG A 121 -6.21 -7.60 -3.42
N ILE A 122 -5.30 -6.73 -3.03
CA ILE A 122 -5.08 -5.47 -3.74
C ILE A 122 -4.53 -5.76 -5.14
N ALA A 123 -3.60 -6.68 -5.26
CA ALA A 123 -3.04 -7.06 -6.56
C ALA A 123 -4.12 -7.60 -7.49
N ALA A 124 -5.14 -8.24 -6.93
CA ALA A 124 -6.26 -8.77 -7.72
C ALA A 124 -7.32 -7.71 -8.03
N GLY A 125 -7.09 -6.45 -7.66
CA GLY A 125 -8.03 -5.37 -7.93
C GLY A 125 -9.08 -5.16 -6.85
N GLY A 126 -8.99 -5.88 -5.73
CA GLY A 126 -9.93 -5.75 -4.64
C GLY A 126 -9.49 -4.73 -3.61
N PHE A 127 -10.13 -4.76 -2.44
CA PHE A 127 -9.79 -3.88 -1.34
C PHE A 127 -9.12 -4.69 -0.24
N GLY A 128 -7.98 -4.19 0.28
CA GLY A 128 -7.29 -4.79 1.40
C GLY A 128 -7.64 -4.11 2.70
N ASP A 129 -8.92 -3.93 2.99
CA ASP A 129 -9.38 -3.27 4.19
C ASP A 129 -9.30 -4.22 5.37
N ARG A 130 -8.69 -3.75 6.43
CA ARG A 130 -8.54 -4.50 7.65
C ARG A 130 -9.88 -4.82 8.32
N SER A 131 -10.87 -3.97 8.14
CA SER A 131 -12.16 -4.20 8.75
C SER A 131 -12.82 -5.46 8.23
N GLY A 132 -12.46 -5.87 7.05
CA GLY A 132 -12.96 -7.08 6.46
C GLY A 132 -14.37 -7.00 5.93
N SER A 133 -15.16 -6.11 6.43
CA SER A 133 -16.55 -6.02 6.01
C SER A 133 -16.69 -5.67 4.54
N GLY A 134 -15.72 -4.92 4.06
CA GLY A 134 -15.75 -4.57 2.65
C GLY A 134 -15.48 -5.74 1.76
N ARG A 135 -15.05 -6.81 2.39
CA ARG A 135 -14.64 -7.77 1.62
C ARG A 135 -15.67 -8.36 0.98
N ARG A 136 -16.45 -8.39 1.23
CA ARG A 136 -17.19 -8.89 0.59
C ARG A 136 -17.72 -8.31 -0.28
N ALA A 137 -17.78 -8.02 -0.35
CA ALA A 137 -18.39 -7.52 -1.14
C ALA A 137 -18.06 -7.20 -2.23
N ARG A 138 -17.76 -7.35 -2.04
CA ARG A 138 -17.53 -7.13 -2.82
C ARG A 138 -17.17 -7.33 -3.66
N GLY A 139 -16.79 -7.65 -3.28
CA GLY A 139 -16.45 -7.78 -3.98
C GLY A 139 -16.46 -8.04 -4.64
N THR A 140 -16.67 -8.38 -4.44
CA THR A 140 -16.73 -8.62 -5.08
C THR A 140 -16.97 -8.40 -5.95
N ALA A 141 -17.03 -8.27 -5.98
CA ALA A 141 -17.16 -8.04 -6.79
C ALA A 141 -17.15 -7.94 -7.63
N PRO A 142 -17.31 -8.04 -8.04
CA PRO A 142 -17.16 -8.02 -8.92
C PRO A 142 -17.03 -7.72 -9.56
N ALA A 143 -16.90 -7.78 -9.54
CA ALA A 143 -16.70 -7.64 -10.08
C ALA A 143 -16.51 -7.28 -10.35
#